data_8c0956a96ee7a86b784c3fcedbdce43f
#
_entry.id   8c0956a96ee7a86b784c3fcedbdce43f
#
_cell.length_a   1.000
_cell.length_b   1.000
_cell.length_c   1.000
_cell.angle_alpha   90.00
_cell.angle_beta   90.00
_cell.angle_gamma   90.00
#
_symmetry.space_group_name_H-M   'P 1'
#
loop_
_entity.id
_entity.type
_entity.pdbx_description
1 polymer ?
#
loop_
_entity_poly.entity_id
_entity_poly.type
_entity_poly.pdbx_seq_one_letter_code
_entity_poly.pdbx_strand_id
1 'polypeptide(L)'
;MGSNLLMIRSSSATSGGVRMGSGTRPTLTLKDAEAIELTAKGVMAVAPYTSQTQQLTYGNQNWSTSVAGTTDSYLFIRNYEVIDGRSFIPEDIKNNAKVAIIGNTVSTELFGDMNPIDKTLRIGNAPVRVIGLLKTKGESGMGMDQDDLVFIPITTAQKKVFGTDFPGTVKMINVKAQSEEALASAQEDIYDILRRRHRIGKSQEDDFEIRNLAEMQETIKSSAKTMSLLLGAIASVSLLVGGIGIMNIMLVS
;
A
#
# COMPACT_ATOMS: atom_id res chain seq x y z
N MET A 1 -5.18 -8.19 -8.68
CA MET A 1 -4.97 -8.08 -7.22
C MET A 1 -5.97 -9.01 -6.57
N GLY A 2 -5.57 -9.76 -5.52
CA GLY A 2 -6.49 -10.70 -4.88
C GLY A 2 -7.67 -10.00 -4.21
N SER A 3 -8.84 -10.59 -4.32
CA SER A 3 -10.10 -10.11 -3.72
C SER A 3 -10.14 -10.22 -2.18
N ASN A 4 -9.15 -10.87 -1.59
CA ASN A 4 -9.11 -11.23 -0.17
C ASN A 4 -8.13 -10.37 0.67
N LEU A 5 -8.05 -9.05 0.37
CA LEU A 5 -7.13 -8.14 1.05
C LEU A 5 -7.88 -7.13 1.94
N LEU A 6 -7.47 -7.05 3.20
CA LEU A 6 -7.87 -6.00 4.13
C LEU A 6 -6.71 -5.04 4.37
N MET A 7 -7.03 -3.75 4.45
CA MET A 7 -6.09 -2.70 4.78
C MET A 7 -6.57 -1.99 6.05
N ILE A 8 -5.73 -1.98 7.07
CA ILE A 8 -6.00 -1.32 8.34
C ILE A 8 -5.18 -0.05 8.39
N ARG A 9 -5.81 1.08 8.64
CA ARG A 9 -5.15 2.39 8.76
C ARG A 9 -5.51 3.06 10.08
N SER A 10 -4.63 3.91 10.57
CA SER A 10 -4.98 4.81 11.67
C SER A 10 -6.05 5.81 11.22
N SER A 11 -7.12 5.91 12.01
CA SER A 11 -8.20 6.88 11.83
C SER A 11 -7.95 8.14 12.68
N SER A 12 -8.91 9.04 12.74
CA SER A 12 -8.86 10.22 13.60
C SER A 12 -9.00 9.81 15.06
N ALA A 13 -7.94 9.99 15.85
CA ALA A 13 -8.04 9.80 17.30
C ALA A 13 -8.66 11.03 17.95
N THR A 14 -9.67 10.84 18.82
CA THR A 14 -10.18 11.87 19.69
C THR A 14 -9.33 11.87 20.98
N SER A 15 -8.50 12.89 21.17
CA SER A 15 -7.72 13.05 22.39
C SER A 15 -8.21 14.27 23.17
N GLY A 16 -8.66 14.08 24.43
CA GLY A 16 -9.11 15.17 25.30
C GLY A 16 -10.33 15.95 24.79
N GLY A 17 -11.22 15.32 24.01
CA GLY A 17 -12.42 15.98 23.44
C GLY A 17 -12.17 16.77 22.15
N VAL A 18 -10.94 16.81 21.65
CA VAL A 18 -10.58 17.45 20.38
C VAL A 18 -10.41 16.36 19.31
N ARG A 19 -11.19 16.45 18.24
CA ARG A 19 -11.07 15.56 17.08
C ARG A 19 -9.87 16.00 16.24
N MET A 20 -8.84 15.17 16.20
CA MET A 20 -7.69 15.40 15.32
C MET A 20 -8.00 14.87 13.92
N GLY A 21 -7.43 15.50 12.88
CA GLY A 21 -7.60 15.03 11.50
C GLY A 21 -7.13 13.58 11.32
N SER A 22 -7.80 12.85 10.42
CA SER A 22 -7.46 11.44 10.12
C SER A 22 -5.97 11.32 9.74
N GLY A 23 -5.26 10.39 10.40
CA GLY A 23 -3.86 10.11 10.10
C GLY A 23 -2.82 11.05 10.72
N THR A 24 -3.23 12.07 11.50
CA THR A 24 -2.29 13.00 12.17
C THR A 24 -1.45 12.34 13.26
N ARG A 25 -1.97 11.28 13.88
CA ARG A 25 -1.23 10.49 14.86
C ARG A 25 -1.35 9.01 14.54
N PRO A 26 -0.24 8.31 14.29
CA PRO A 26 -0.29 6.87 14.07
C PRO A 26 -0.69 6.16 15.38
N THR A 27 -1.77 5.38 15.34
CA THR A 27 -2.28 4.60 16.47
C THR A 27 -1.89 3.13 16.36
N LEU A 28 -1.69 2.65 15.13
CA LEU A 28 -1.31 1.27 14.85
C LEU A 28 0.16 1.02 15.19
N THR A 29 0.46 -0.15 15.74
CA THR A 29 1.82 -0.56 16.12
C THR A 29 2.23 -1.88 15.48
N LEU A 30 3.55 -2.18 15.50
CA LEU A 30 4.06 -3.50 15.12
C LEU A 30 3.45 -4.62 15.96
N LYS A 31 3.24 -4.37 17.26
CA LYS A 31 2.61 -5.34 18.17
C LYS A 31 1.15 -5.63 17.82
N ASP A 32 0.45 -4.70 17.16
CA ASP A 32 -0.91 -4.95 16.67
C ASP A 32 -0.88 -5.88 15.47
N ALA A 33 0.08 -5.69 14.56
CA ALA A 33 0.30 -6.63 13.45
C ALA A 33 0.61 -8.05 13.95
N GLU A 34 1.53 -8.18 14.93
CA GLU A 34 1.85 -9.47 15.55
C GLU A 34 0.63 -10.11 16.24
N ALA A 35 -0.17 -9.31 16.95
CA ALA A 35 -1.37 -9.83 17.62
C ALA A 35 -2.42 -10.32 16.61
N ILE A 36 -2.62 -9.61 15.50
CA ILE A 36 -3.52 -10.03 14.42
C ILE A 36 -3.01 -11.35 13.82
N GLU A 37 -1.72 -11.44 13.50
CA GLU A 37 -1.12 -12.64 12.91
C GLU A 37 -1.27 -13.87 13.80
N LEU A 38 -1.15 -13.71 15.13
CA LEU A 38 -1.21 -14.82 16.08
C LEU A 38 -2.63 -15.22 16.47
N THR A 39 -3.60 -14.30 16.42
CA THR A 39 -4.93 -14.55 17.05
C THR A 39 -6.12 -14.43 16.12
N ALA A 40 -6.00 -13.72 15.00
CA ALA A 40 -7.13 -13.58 14.08
C ALA A 40 -7.34 -14.86 13.26
N LYS A 41 -8.59 -15.36 13.23
CA LYS A 41 -8.96 -16.52 12.43
C LYS A 41 -9.11 -16.12 10.96
N GLY A 42 -8.87 -17.08 10.06
CA GLY A 42 -9.04 -16.84 8.63
C GLY A 42 -8.01 -15.91 8.00
N VAL A 43 -6.98 -15.49 8.75
CA VAL A 43 -5.85 -14.70 8.26
C VAL A 43 -4.76 -15.63 7.73
N MET A 44 -4.23 -15.33 6.55
CA MET A 44 -3.14 -16.05 5.90
C MET A 44 -1.79 -15.37 6.09
N ALA A 45 -1.75 -14.04 6.00
CA ALA A 45 -0.53 -13.27 6.16
C ALA A 45 -0.85 -11.85 6.64
N VAL A 46 0.06 -11.29 7.44
CA VAL A 46 -0.01 -9.92 7.96
C VAL A 46 1.29 -9.20 7.66
N ALA A 47 1.18 -7.97 7.17
CA ALA A 47 2.36 -7.16 6.88
C ALA A 47 2.16 -5.72 7.38
N PRO A 48 2.92 -5.31 8.40
CA PRO A 48 3.02 -3.91 8.78
C PRO A 48 3.72 -3.13 7.67
N TYR A 49 3.30 -1.89 7.46
CA TYR A 49 3.82 -1.05 6.40
C TYR A 49 3.96 0.40 6.87
N THR A 50 5.08 0.99 6.54
CA THR A 50 5.31 2.43 6.65
C THR A 50 6.13 2.90 5.46
N SER A 51 5.91 4.11 4.97
CA SER A 51 6.65 4.62 3.81
C SER A 51 6.91 6.10 3.94
N GLN A 52 8.03 6.53 3.37
CA GLN A 52 8.38 7.94 3.16
C GLN A 52 9.11 8.08 1.83
N THR A 53 8.94 9.22 1.18
CA THR A 53 9.79 9.59 0.05
C THR A 53 11.17 9.93 0.58
N GLN A 54 12.20 9.32 0.01
CA GLN A 54 13.59 9.50 0.40
C GLN A 54 14.47 9.68 -0.82
N GLN A 55 15.54 10.45 -0.65
CA GLN A 55 16.59 10.54 -1.66
C GLN A 55 17.51 9.33 -1.56
N LEU A 56 17.68 8.65 -2.67
CA LEU A 56 18.66 7.58 -2.85
C LEU A 56 19.89 8.12 -3.54
N THR A 57 21.08 7.62 -3.19
CA THR A 57 22.32 7.96 -3.89
C THR A 57 23.20 6.75 -4.08
N TYR A 58 23.77 6.64 -5.29
CA TYR A 58 24.79 5.64 -5.63
C TYR A 58 25.83 6.26 -6.55
N GLY A 59 27.09 6.34 -6.11
CA GLY A 59 28.12 7.07 -6.84
C GLY A 59 27.74 8.54 -7.06
N ASN A 60 27.63 8.94 -8.32
CA ASN A 60 27.20 10.29 -8.74
C ASN A 60 25.71 10.36 -9.12
N GLN A 61 24.99 9.24 -9.06
CA GLN A 61 23.55 9.18 -9.37
C GLN A 61 22.72 9.40 -8.11
N ASN A 62 21.59 10.06 -8.28
CA ASN A 62 20.61 10.25 -7.22
C ASN A 62 19.19 10.12 -7.77
N TRP A 63 18.30 9.59 -6.96
CA TRP A 63 16.90 9.38 -7.31
C TRP A 63 16.01 9.56 -6.08
N SER A 64 14.87 10.24 -6.24
CA SER A 64 13.91 10.43 -5.15
C SER A 64 12.72 9.51 -5.36
N THR A 65 12.53 8.55 -4.46
CA THR A 65 11.48 7.54 -4.59
C THR A 65 10.84 7.20 -3.26
N SER A 66 9.78 6.39 -3.32
CA SER A 66 9.11 5.85 -2.15
C SER A 66 9.93 4.71 -1.53
N VAL A 67 10.42 4.94 -0.33
CA VAL A 67 11.05 3.90 0.49
C VAL A 67 10.01 3.38 1.48
N ALA A 68 9.79 2.07 1.48
CA ALA A 68 8.81 1.42 2.33
C ALA A 68 9.47 0.43 3.29
N GLY A 69 9.22 0.62 4.59
CA GLY A 69 9.55 -0.35 5.61
C GLY A 69 8.44 -1.39 5.74
N THR A 70 8.80 -2.68 5.62
CA THR A 70 7.84 -3.77 5.69
C THR A 70 8.50 -5.10 6.04
N THR A 71 7.76 -6.21 5.91
CA THR A 71 8.22 -7.59 6.10
C THR A 71 8.10 -8.37 4.79
N ASP A 72 8.65 -9.58 4.74
CA ASP A 72 8.54 -10.49 3.58
C ASP A 72 7.06 -10.79 3.24
N SER A 73 6.22 -10.91 4.25
CA SER A 73 4.77 -11.09 4.07
C SER A 73 4.13 -10.06 3.15
N TYR A 74 4.67 -8.83 3.10
CA TYR A 74 4.13 -7.77 2.22
C TYR A 74 4.36 -8.10 0.75
N LEU A 75 5.54 -8.61 0.41
CA LEU A 75 5.86 -9.01 -0.97
C LEU A 75 4.88 -10.08 -1.42
N PHE A 76 4.64 -11.08 -0.57
CA PHE A 76 3.65 -12.13 -0.80
C PHE A 76 2.22 -11.57 -0.94
N ILE A 77 1.78 -10.71 -0.01
CA ILE A 77 0.42 -10.11 -0.02
C ILE A 77 0.19 -9.30 -1.29
N ARG A 78 1.19 -8.55 -1.73
CA ARG A 78 1.11 -7.65 -2.89
C ARG A 78 1.60 -8.30 -4.20
N ASN A 79 1.93 -9.59 -4.18
CA ASN A 79 2.45 -10.35 -5.32
C ASN A 79 3.68 -9.67 -5.96
N TYR A 80 4.64 -9.24 -5.13
CA TYR A 80 5.97 -8.86 -5.59
C TYR A 80 6.86 -10.10 -5.65
N GLU A 81 7.50 -10.30 -6.79
CA GLU A 81 8.42 -11.42 -7.04
C GLU A 81 9.86 -10.88 -7.12
N VAL A 82 10.78 -11.50 -6.40
CA VAL A 82 12.22 -11.20 -6.48
C VAL A 82 12.80 -12.06 -7.59
N ILE A 83 13.36 -11.43 -8.63
CA ILE A 83 13.93 -12.12 -9.79
C ILE A 83 15.44 -12.34 -9.70
N ASP A 84 16.12 -11.52 -8.91
CA ASP A 84 17.56 -11.67 -8.65
C ASP A 84 17.85 -11.38 -7.19
N GLY A 85 18.77 -12.12 -6.59
CA GLY A 85 19.07 -12.04 -5.17
C GLY A 85 18.10 -12.82 -4.28
N ARG A 86 17.68 -12.23 -3.16
CA ARG A 86 16.79 -12.86 -2.17
C ARG A 86 15.80 -11.89 -1.55
N SER A 87 14.75 -12.44 -0.98
CA SER A 87 13.79 -11.70 -0.13
C SER A 87 14.32 -11.50 1.30
N PHE A 88 13.52 -10.80 2.14
CA PHE A 88 13.84 -10.67 3.56
C PHE A 88 13.69 -12.01 4.28
N ILE A 89 14.57 -12.22 5.25
CA ILE A 89 14.46 -13.31 6.22
C ILE A 89 14.12 -12.72 7.59
N PRO A 90 13.57 -13.53 8.53
CA PRO A 90 13.22 -13.06 9.87
C PRO A 90 14.36 -12.36 10.61
N GLU A 91 15.60 -12.83 10.38
CA GLU A 91 16.81 -12.26 10.96
C GLU A 91 17.08 -10.83 10.49
N ASP A 92 16.76 -10.50 9.24
CA ASP A 92 16.90 -9.13 8.70
C ASP A 92 16.01 -8.15 9.48
N ILE A 93 14.78 -8.58 9.79
CA ILE A 93 13.82 -7.79 10.56
C ILE A 93 14.29 -7.66 12.02
N LYS A 94 14.64 -8.79 12.65
CA LYS A 94 15.02 -8.84 14.05
C LYS A 94 16.28 -8.04 14.36
N ASN A 95 17.28 -8.10 13.47
CA ASN A 95 18.59 -7.48 13.65
C ASN A 95 18.67 -6.06 13.07
N ASN A 96 17.57 -5.50 12.56
CA ASN A 96 17.54 -4.20 11.88
C ASN A 96 18.60 -4.12 10.77
N ALA A 97 18.67 -5.18 9.92
CA ALA A 97 19.67 -5.28 8.88
C ALA A 97 19.53 -4.14 7.87
N LYS A 98 20.65 -3.54 7.50
CA LYS A 98 20.71 -2.47 6.50
C LYS A 98 20.71 -3.07 5.10
N VAL A 99 19.59 -3.66 4.72
CA VAL A 99 19.38 -4.31 3.42
C VAL A 99 18.17 -3.74 2.71
N ALA A 100 18.16 -3.80 1.39
CA ALA A 100 17.07 -3.30 0.56
C ALA A 100 16.75 -4.26 -0.59
N ILE A 101 15.48 -4.29 -0.97
CA ILE A 101 14.98 -4.87 -2.21
C ILE A 101 14.49 -3.70 -3.04
N ILE A 102 14.94 -3.59 -4.29
CA ILE A 102 14.65 -2.44 -5.15
C ILE A 102 13.79 -2.84 -6.34
N GLY A 103 12.95 -1.92 -6.79
CA GLY A 103 12.20 -2.08 -8.04
C GLY A 103 13.05 -1.76 -9.26
N ASN A 104 12.54 -2.15 -10.43
CA ASN A 104 13.30 -2.05 -11.68
C ASN A 104 13.60 -0.59 -12.09
N THR A 105 12.67 0.34 -11.90
CA THR A 105 12.87 1.77 -12.18
C THR A 105 14.04 2.32 -11.37
N VAL A 106 14.07 2.02 -10.05
CA VAL A 106 15.16 2.44 -9.17
C VAL A 106 16.50 1.82 -9.60
N SER A 107 16.48 0.55 -10.02
CA SER A 107 17.67 -0.13 -10.55
C SER A 107 18.22 0.59 -11.79
N THR A 108 17.36 0.89 -12.75
CA THR A 108 17.75 1.57 -13.99
C THR A 108 18.29 2.97 -13.73
N GLU A 109 17.63 3.76 -12.89
CA GLU A 109 18.00 5.16 -12.61
C GLU A 109 19.31 5.29 -11.82
N LEU A 110 19.60 4.36 -10.89
CA LEU A 110 20.80 4.44 -10.06
C LEU A 110 21.98 3.63 -10.58
N PHE A 111 21.72 2.51 -11.24
CA PHE A 111 22.77 1.55 -11.63
C PHE A 111 22.90 1.39 -13.14
N GLY A 112 21.92 1.88 -13.94
CA GLY A 112 21.91 1.65 -15.39
C GLY A 112 21.88 0.15 -15.71
N ASP A 113 22.83 -0.30 -16.52
CA ASP A 113 22.95 -1.71 -16.91
C ASP A 113 23.74 -2.57 -15.90
N MET A 114 24.23 -2.00 -14.79
CA MET A 114 24.99 -2.73 -13.79
C MET A 114 24.06 -3.54 -12.90
N ASN A 115 24.46 -4.77 -12.55
CA ASN A 115 23.74 -5.57 -11.56
C ASN A 115 23.80 -4.86 -10.18
N PRO A 116 22.64 -4.50 -9.59
CA PRO A 116 22.55 -3.81 -8.32
C PRO A 116 22.82 -4.71 -7.10
N ILE A 117 22.78 -6.03 -7.25
CA ILE A 117 22.91 -6.97 -6.12
C ILE A 117 24.28 -6.80 -5.44
N ASP A 118 24.28 -6.85 -4.11
CA ASP A 118 25.41 -6.63 -3.21
C ASP A 118 26.04 -5.22 -3.28
N LYS A 119 25.51 -4.32 -4.08
CA LYS A 119 25.93 -2.91 -4.07
C LYS A 119 25.34 -2.21 -2.86
N THR A 120 26.07 -1.21 -2.36
CA THR A 120 25.61 -0.37 -1.24
C THR A 120 25.16 0.99 -1.78
N LEU A 121 23.88 1.28 -1.67
CA LEU A 121 23.33 2.61 -1.90
C LEU A 121 23.09 3.33 -0.57
N ARG A 122 22.86 4.63 -0.62
CA ARG A 122 22.48 5.43 0.55
C ARG A 122 21.00 5.83 0.42
N ILE A 123 20.26 5.62 1.50
CA ILE A 123 18.89 6.12 1.65
C ILE A 123 18.95 7.26 2.67
N GLY A 124 18.87 8.50 2.19
CA GLY A 124 19.21 9.65 3.02
C GLY A 124 20.63 9.54 3.56
N ASN A 125 20.76 9.40 4.89
CA ASN A 125 22.06 9.24 5.55
C ASN A 125 22.46 7.79 5.84
N ALA A 126 21.59 6.81 5.59
CA ALA A 126 21.82 5.42 5.94
C ALA A 126 22.38 4.62 4.75
N PRO A 127 23.58 4.00 4.87
CA PRO A 127 24.05 3.05 3.88
C PRO A 127 23.27 1.75 3.98
N VAL A 128 22.80 1.22 2.83
CA VAL A 128 21.96 0.03 2.74
C VAL A 128 22.44 -0.82 1.57
N ARG A 129 22.61 -2.13 1.79
CA ARG A 129 23.03 -3.08 0.76
C ARG A 129 21.83 -3.63 0.01
N VAL A 130 21.86 -3.62 -1.29
CA VAL A 130 20.85 -4.23 -2.16
C VAL A 130 20.98 -5.75 -2.09
N ILE A 131 19.92 -6.45 -1.72
CA ILE A 131 19.87 -7.91 -1.61
C ILE A 131 18.90 -8.57 -2.58
N GLY A 132 18.03 -7.79 -3.21
CA GLY A 132 17.05 -8.30 -4.16
C GLY A 132 16.61 -7.26 -5.17
N LEU A 133 16.30 -7.73 -6.37
CA LEU A 133 15.70 -6.97 -7.47
C LEU A 133 14.30 -7.54 -7.74
N LEU A 134 13.31 -6.66 -7.80
CA LEU A 134 11.93 -7.04 -8.08
C LEU A 134 11.68 -7.22 -9.58
N LYS A 135 10.78 -8.14 -9.88
CA LYS A 135 10.20 -8.29 -11.22
C LYS A 135 9.39 -7.05 -11.58
N THR A 136 9.58 -6.59 -12.81
CA THR A 136 8.83 -5.47 -13.35
C THR A 136 7.33 -5.76 -13.36
N LYS A 137 6.54 -4.84 -12.81
CA LYS A 137 5.07 -4.86 -12.80
C LYS A 137 4.45 -3.83 -13.72
N GLY A 138 5.23 -2.80 -14.08
CA GLY A 138 4.79 -1.68 -14.89
C GLY A 138 3.85 -0.73 -14.15
N GLU A 139 3.10 0.04 -14.90
CA GLU A 139 2.17 1.01 -14.36
C GLU A 139 0.90 0.34 -13.81
N SER A 140 0.39 0.88 -12.72
CA SER A 140 -0.93 0.52 -12.20
C SER A 140 -2.04 1.04 -13.11
N GLY A 141 -3.26 0.50 -12.98
CA GLY A 141 -4.43 1.01 -13.70
C GLY A 141 -4.77 2.50 -13.43
N MET A 142 -4.07 3.15 -12.51
CA MET A 142 -4.16 4.59 -12.21
C MET A 142 -2.93 5.38 -12.72
N GLY A 143 -2.08 4.78 -13.56
CA GLY A 143 -0.90 5.43 -14.12
C GLY A 143 0.26 5.63 -13.14
N MET A 144 0.25 4.98 -11.97
CA MET A 144 1.38 5.04 -11.04
C MET A 144 2.37 3.91 -11.34
N ASP A 145 3.65 4.25 -11.45
CA ASP A 145 4.72 3.27 -11.58
C ASP A 145 4.83 2.42 -10.32
N GLN A 146 4.68 1.10 -10.48
CA GLN A 146 4.78 0.13 -9.39
C GLN A 146 6.21 -0.38 -9.19
N ASP A 147 7.13 0.03 -10.04
CA ASP A 147 8.53 -0.37 -10.05
C ASP A 147 9.45 0.72 -9.47
N ASP A 148 8.90 1.95 -9.25
CA ASP A 148 9.62 3.06 -8.60
C ASP A 148 9.44 3.01 -7.08
N LEU A 149 10.09 2.04 -6.44
CA LEU A 149 10.04 1.84 -4.99
C LEU A 149 11.25 1.06 -4.45
N VAL A 150 11.45 1.20 -3.14
CA VAL A 150 12.44 0.43 -2.38
C VAL A 150 11.78 -0.15 -1.14
N PHE A 151 11.98 -1.44 -0.90
CA PHE A 151 11.62 -2.08 0.36
C PHE A 151 12.84 -2.25 1.25
N ILE A 152 12.67 -1.96 2.55
CA ILE A 152 13.64 -2.21 3.61
C ILE A 152 12.94 -2.89 4.79
N PRO A 153 13.64 -3.59 5.67
CA PRO A 153 13.04 -4.14 6.88
C PRO A 153 12.34 -3.05 7.70
N ILE A 154 11.13 -3.34 8.17
CA ILE A 154 10.30 -2.36 8.91
C ILE A 154 11.04 -1.77 10.11
N THR A 155 11.81 -2.57 10.80
CA THR A 155 12.62 -2.17 11.96
C THR A 155 13.77 -1.25 11.57
N THR A 156 14.39 -1.48 10.40
CA THR A 156 15.44 -0.63 9.84
C THR A 156 14.86 0.70 9.38
N ALA A 157 13.69 0.68 8.75
CA ALA A 157 12.97 1.89 8.36
C ALA A 157 12.75 2.82 9.55
N GLN A 158 12.19 2.29 10.63
CA GLN A 158 11.87 3.05 11.83
C GLN A 158 13.10 3.56 12.58
N LYS A 159 14.12 2.70 12.76
CA LYS A 159 15.26 3.02 13.63
C LYS A 159 16.40 3.74 12.94
N LYS A 160 16.55 3.59 11.61
CA LYS A 160 17.76 4.00 10.90
C LYS A 160 17.53 4.95 9.73
N VAL A 161 16.35 4.91 9.10
CA VAL A 161 16.09 5.65 7.85
C VAL A 161 15.13 6.80 8.06
N PHE A 162 13.94 6.54 8.60
CA PHE A 162 12.91 7.59 8.66
C PHE A 162 13.05 8.51 9.87
N GLY A 163 13.65 8.03 10.96
CA GLY A 163 13.42 8.63 12.27
C GLY A 163 11.92 8.61 12.59
N THR A 164 11.51 8.55 13.79
CA THR A 164 10.09 8.59 14.12
C THR A 164 9.86 9.25 15.47
N ASP A 165 8.91 10.17 15.50
CA ASP A 165 8.42 10.77 16.74
C ASP A 165 7.64 9.75 17.58
N PHE A 166 7.17 8.65 16.94
CA PHE A 166 6.38 7.58 17.54
C PHE A 166 7.01 6.20 17.26
N PRO A 167 7.99 5.76 18.05
CA PRO A 167 8.66 4.47 17.87
C PRO A 167 7.68 3.30 17.90
N GLY A 168 7.85 2.35 16.97
CA GLY A 168 7.02 1.15 16.90
C GLY A 168 5.67 1.32 16.21
N THR A 169 5.31 2.53 15.79
CA THR A 169 4.06 2.77 15.06
C THR A 169 4.21 2.49 13.56
N VAL A 170 3.10 2.15 12.90
CA VAL A 170 3.04 1.89 11.47
C VAL A 170 1.93 2.71 10.82
N LYS A 171 2.08 3.06 9.54
CA LYS A 171 1.05 3.81 8.80
C LYS A 171 -0.15 2.93 8.48
N MET A 172 0.09 1.65 8.20
CA MET A 172 -0.96 0.69 7.89
C MET A 172 -0.51 -0.74 8.18
N ILE A 173 -1.47 -1.63 8.32
CA ILE A 173 -1.28 -3.07 8.37
C ILE A 173 -2.06 -3.68 7.21
N ASN A 174 -1.38 -4.44 6.36
CA ASN A 174 -2.02 -5.16 5.27
C ASN A 174 -2.23 -6.60 5.72
N VAL A 175 -3.43 -7.11 5.49
CA VAL A 175 -3.82 -8.47 5.87
C VAL A 175 -4.36 -9.19 4.65
N LYS A 176 -3.91 -10.41 4.43
CA LYS A 176 -4.46 -11.33 3.43
C LYS A 176 -5.26 -12.39 4.14
N ALA A 177 -6.56 -12.48 3.85
CA ALA A 177 -7.39 -13.56 4.33
C ALA A 177 -7.13 -14.86 3.56
N GLN A 178 -7.46 -16.00 4.15
CA GLN A 178 -7.29 -17.32 3.53
C GLN A 178 -8.16 -17.49 2.29
N SER A 179 -9.37 -16.95 2.32
CA SER A 179 -10.31 -16.94 1.20
C SER A 179 -11.18 -15.70 1.22
N GLU A 180 -11.99 -15.50 0.19
CA GLU A 180 -12.96 -14.40 0.11
C GLU A 180 -14.08 -14.56 1.14
N GLU A 181 -14.51 -15.80 1.41
CA GLU A 181 -15.52 -16.11 2.41
C GLU A 181 -15.02 -15.86 3.85
N ALA A 182 -13.71 -15.99 4.08
CA ALA A 182 -13.10 -15.72 5.37
C ALA A 182 -12.92 -14.21 5.67
N LEU A 183 -13.10 -13.34 4.68
CA LEU A 183 -12.90 -11.89 4.85
C LEU A 183 -13.76 -11.28 5.95
N ALA A 184 -15.06 -11.59 5.97
CA ALA A 184 -15.98 -11.01 6.95
C ALA A 184 -15.61 -11.43 8.37
N SER A 185 -15.34 -12.72 8.59
CA SER A 185 -14.92 -13.22 9.90
C SER A 185 -13.54 -12.70 10.32
N ALA A 186 -12.60 -12.60 9.39
CA ALA A 186 -11.29 -12.02 9.67
C ALA A 186 -11.40 -10.54 10.04
N GLN A 187 -12.27 -9.79 9.36
CA GLN A 187 -12.52 -8.37 9.66
C GLN A 187 -13.12 -8.18 11.06
N GLU A 188 -14.09 -9.00 11.46
CA GLU A 188 -14.67 -8.98 12.81
C GLU A 188 -13.61 -9.32 13.88
N ASP A 189 -12.85 -10.39 13.69
CA ASP A 189 -11.79 -10.78 14.63
C ASP A 189 -10.74 -9.68 14.80
N ILE A 190 -10.28 -9.08 13.68
CA ILE A 190 -9.32 -7.98 13.69
C ILE A 190 -9.90 -6.76 14.42
N TYR A 191 -11.16 -6.44 14.17
CA TYR A 191 -11.85 -5.34 14.82
C TYR A 191 -11.87 -5.53 16.34
N ASP A 192 -12.24 -6.71 16.82
CA ASP A 192 -12.29 -7.05 18.24
C ASP A 192 -10.89 -7.06 18.90
N ILE A 193 -9.88 -7.56 18.18
CA ILE A 193 -8.50 -7.58 18.65
C ILE A 193 -8.01 -6.14 18.86
N LEU A 194 -8.18 -5.27 17.87
CA LEU A 194 -7.71 -3.89 17.94
C LEU A 194 -8.44 -3.09 19.01
N ARG A 195 -9.76 -3.18 19.11
CA ARG A 195 -10.52 -2.48 20.16
C ARG A 195 -10.07 -2.87 21.57
N ARG A 196 -9.84 -4.18 21.80
CA ARG A 196 -9.33 -4.68 23.09
C ARG A 196 -7.93 -4.15 23.38
N ARG A 197 -7.04 -4.17 22.39
CA ARG A 197 -5.65 -3.72 22.56
C ARG A 197 -5.53 -2.22 22.75
N HIS A 198 -6.31 -1.45 22.01
CA HIS A 198 -6.35 0.01 22.10
C HIS A 198 -7.22 0.50 23.29
N ARG A 199 -7.87 -0.44 24.01
CA ARG A 199 -8.75 -0.14 25.16
C ARG A 199 -9.89 0.80 24.81
N ILE A 200 -10.48 0.63 23.62
CA ILE A 200 -11.58 1.44 23.12
C ILE A 200 -12.87 0.95 23.77
N GLY A 201 -13.53 1.83 24.53
CA GLY A 201 -14.82 1.56 25.18
C GLY A 201 -15.97 1.42 24.17
N LYS A 202 -17.09 0.80 24.58
CA LYS A 202 -18.25 0.51 23.69
C LYS A 202 -18.84 1.77 23.05
N SER A 203 -18.75 2.93 23.69
CA SER A 203 -19.29 4.21 23.20
C SER A 203 -18.22 5.12 22.58
N GLN A 204 -16.99 4.66 22.46
CA GLN A 204 -15.88 5.44 21.87
C GLN A 204 -15.73 5.13 20.40
N GLU A 205 -15.39 6.16 19.62
CA GLU A 205 -15.03 6.02 18.20
C GLU A 205 -13.71 5.25 18.07
N ASP A 206 -13.59 4.49 16.98
CA ASP A 206 -12.38 3.73 16.69
C ASP A 206 -11.26 4.65 16.19
N ASP A 207 -10.04 4.38 16.64
CA ASP A 207 -8.82 5.07 16.21
C ASP A 207 -8.15 4.40 15.01
N PHE A 208 -8.83 3.42 14.42
CA PHE A 208 -8.43 2.70 13.22
C PHE A 208 -9.61 2.52 12.27
N GLU A 209 -9.32 2.23 11.01
CA GLU A 209 -10.28 1.92 9.97
C GLU A 209 -9.84 0.67 9.22
N ILE A 210 -10.73 -0.28 9.03
CA ILE A 210 -10.49 -1.50 8.24
C ILE A 210 -11.21 -1.34 6.90
N ARG A 211 -10.46 -1.41 5.81
CA ARG A 211 -10.98 -1.31 4.44
C ARG A 211 -10.78 -2.60 3.69
N ASN A 212 -11.85 -3.08 3.08
CA ASN A 212 -11.80 -4.19 2.14
C ASN A 212 -11.44 -3.65 0.74
N LEU A 213 -10.32 -4.10 0.19
CA LEU A 213 -9.87 -3.65 -1.13
C LEU A 213 -10.79 -4.13 -2.26
N ALA A 214 -11.43 -5.29 -2.11
CA ALA A 214 -12.37 -5.81 -3.11
C ALA A 214 -13.62 -4.93 -3.22
N GLU A 215 -14.22 -4.56 -2.10
CA GLU A 215 -15.38 -3.66 -2.07
C GLU A 215 -15.06 -2.29 -2.68
N MET A 216 -13.87 -1.78 -2.39
CA MET A 216 -13.40 -0.51 -2.96
C MET A 216 -13.27 -0.58 -4.49
N GLN A 217 -12.74 -1.70 -5.02
CA GLN A 217 -12.64 -1.93 -6.47
C GLN A 217 -14.02 -2.09 -7.11
N GLU A 218 -14.95 -2.75 -6.46
CA GLU A 218 -16.31 -2.94 -6.96
C GLU A 218 -17.07 -1.61 -7.01
N THR A 219 -16.91 -0.77 -6.00
CA THR A 219 -17.45 0.60 -5.99
C THR A 219 -16.91 1.45 -7.13
N ILE A 220 -15.61 1.38 -7.41
CA ILE A 220 -14.98 2.09 -8.54
C ILE A 220 -15.54 1.56 -9.88
N LYS A 221 -15.65 0.25 -10.05
CA LYS A 221 -16.22 -0.38 -11.26
C LYS A 221 -17.67 0.02 -11.49
N SER A 222 -18.50 0.01 -10.44
CA SER A 222 -19.90 0.39 -10.51
C SER A 222 -20.06 1.88 -10.87
N SER A 223 -19.23 2.74 -10.29
CA SER A 223 -19.18 4.17 -10.62
C SER A 223 -18.78 4.41 -12.07
N ALA A 224 -17.74 3.72 -12.56
CA ALA A 224 -17.32 3.80 -13.95
C ALA A 224 -18.42 3.31 -14.92
N LYS A 225 -19.13 2.23 -14.58
CA LYS A 225 -20.26 1.73 -15.36
C LYS A 225 -21.39 2.75 -15.43
N THR A 226 -21.73 3.39 -14.32
CA THR A 226 -22.76 4.44 -14.27
C THR A 226 -22.35 5.65 -15.12
N MET A 227 -21.08 6.07 -15.03
CA MET A 227 -20.55 7.16 -15.86
C MET A 227 -20.61 6.83 -17.35
N SER A 228 -20.24 5.61 -17.75
CA SER A 228 -20.33 5.14 -19.14
C SER A 228 -21.77 5.13 -19.65
N LEU A 229 -22.73 4.72 -18.83
CA LEU A 229 -24.15 4.76 -19.16
C LEU A 229 -24.66 6.19 -19.38
N LEU A 230 -24.28 7.13 -18.51
CA LEU A 230 -24.64 8.54 -18.64
C LEU A 230 -24.06 9.16 -19.91
N LEU A 231 -22.78 8.90 -20.20
CA LEU A 231 -22.13 9.36 -21.44
C LEU A 231 -22.81 8.77 -22.68
N GLY A 232 -23.16 7.50 -22.65
CA GLY A 232 -23.91 6.83 -23.73
C GLY A 232 -25.29 7.45 -23.96
N ALA A 233 -26.00 7.77 -22.89
CA ALA A 233 -27.31 8.45 -22.97
C ALA A 233 -27.19 9.86 -23.59
N ILE A 234 -26.20 10.65 -23.14
CA ILE A 234 -25.94 11.99 -23.70
C ILE A 234 -25.58 11.92 -25.18
N ALA A 235 -24.69 10.99 -25.56
CA ALA A 235 -24.31 10.77 -26.95
C ALA A 235 -25.49 10.36 -27.80
N SER A 236 -26.38 9.50 -27.31
CA SER A 236 -27.61 9.08 -28.01
C SER A 236 -28.56 10.22 -28.25
N VAL A 237 -28.80 11.07 -27.24
CA VAL A 237 -29.63 12.26 -27.38
C VAL A 237 -29.01 13.24 -28.38
N SER A 238 -27.69 13.47 -28.30
CA SER A 238 -26.98 14.34 -29.23
C SER A 238 -27.06 13.86 -30.67
N LEU A 239 -26.96 12.54 -30.89
CA LEU A 239 -27.10 11.93 -32.21
C LEU A 239 -28.52 12.08 -32.75
N LEU A 240 -29.55 11.89 -31.93
CA LEU A 240 -30.96 12.11 -32.31
C LEU A 240 -31.22 13.56 -32.69
N VAL A 241 -30.75 14.53 -31.88
CA VAL A 241 -30.92 15.95 -32.19
C VAL A 241 -30.18 16.34 -33.47
N GLY A 242 -28.93 15.83 -33.63
CA GLY A 242 -28.17 16.05 -34.88
C GLY A 242 -28.84 15.43 -36.11
N GLY A 243 -29.37 14.20 -35.96
CA GLY A 243 -30.12 13.53 -37.03
C GLY A 243 -31.38 14.27 -37.45
N ILE A 244 -32.17 14.80 -36.51
CA ILE A 244 -33.34 15.62 -36.78
C ILE A 244 -32.92 16.92 -37.49
N GLY A 245 -31.81 17.54 -37.09
CA GLY A 245 -31.28 18.74 -37.74
C GLY A 245 -30.89 18.49 -39.20
N ILE A 246 -30.22 17.39 -39.51
CA ILE A 246 -29.87 17.01 -40.89
C ILE A 246 -31.12 16.69 -41.69
N MET A 247 -32.09 15.98 -41.13
CA MET A 247 -33.34 15.63 -41.79
C MET A 247 -34.14 16.90 -42.16
N ASN A 248 -34.21 17.89 -41.26
CA ASN A 248 -34.87 19.15 -41.55
C ASN A 248 -34.23 19.93 -42.71
N ILE A 249 -32.90 19.92 -42.80
CA ILE A 249 -32.17 20.58 -43.90
C ILE A 249 -32.46 19.86 -45.23
N MET A 250 -32.49 18.54 -45.24
CA MET A 250 -32.78 17.77 -46.45
C MET A 250 -34.22 17.90 -46.95
N LEU A 251 -35.16 18.12 -46.03
CA LEU A 251 -36.60 18.33 -46.41
C LEU A 251 -36.86 19.70 -46.98
N VAL A 252 -36.02 20.68 -46.72
CA VAL A 252 -36.19 22.10 -47.17
C VAL A 252 -35.39 22.39 -48.45
N SER A 253 -34.45 21.52 -48.81
CA SER A 253 -33.65 21.58 -50.06
C SER A 253 -34.34 20.84 -51.18
#